data_0a47b54636c4d7ac791b6d48f713c53d
#
_entry.id   0a47b54636c4d7ac791b6d48f713c53d
#
_cell.length_a   1.000
_cell.length_b   1.000
_cell.length_c   1.000
_cell.angle_alpha   90.00
_cell.angle_beta   90.00
_cell.angle_gamma   90.00
#
_symmetry.space_group_name_H-M   'P 1'
#
loop_
_entity.id
_entity.type
_entity.pdbx_description
1 polymer ?
#
loop_
_entity_poly.entity_id
_entity_poly.type
_entity_poly.pdbx_seq_one_letter_code
_entity_poly.pdbx_strand_id
1 'polypeptide(L)'
;MGAGAAATAIAAPAIAQSSPALKWRLTASWPKSLDTLFGACETFSKFVSEATDGKFQIQTFAAGEIVPGLQVLDAVQNGTVEMGHSAQYYYIGKDPTWALFCAVPFGLNTRQQNAWFQAADGQKLIDEFAATYNTKCLLMGNTGCQMGGWFNKEIKEPGDFRGLKMRIGGWAGKTLGKLGLVAQQIAGGDIYPALEKGTIDAAEWVGPYDDEKLGFYKVAKYYYYPGWWEGGTTNHLIINLPKWNELPKSYQAIVQAAAGYANVEETAAYDARNPGALKRLVANGTQLRPFSQSVMEACLKASNEVNAETSATNPAYKKVLESMEAFKNDEYLWWQVAEYSFDSFMIRARARG
;
A
#
# COMPACT_ATOMS: atom_id res chain seq x y z
N MET A 1 -73.60 29.91 1.20
CA MET A 1 -73.13 28.66 0.62
C MET A 1 -71.89 28.94 -0.21
N GLY A 2 -70.74 28.67 0.32
CA GLY A 2 -69.44 28.85 -0.39
C GLY A 2 -68.77 27.46 -0.53
N ALA A 3 -68.73 26.97 -1.75
CA ALA A 3 -68.03 25.72 -2.08
C ALA A 3 -66.52 25.98 -2.20
N GLY A 4 -65.74 25.46 -1.30
CA GLY A 4 -64.28 25.47 -1.40
C GLY A 4 -63.82 24.38 -2.34
N ALA A 5 -63.20 24.74 -3.46
CA ALA A 5 -62.53 23.82 -4.37
C ALA A 5 -61.18 23.39 -3.75
N ALA A 6 -61.06 22.15 -3.34
CA ALA A 6 -59.79 21.54 -2.97
C ALA A 6 -58.97 21.21 -4.23
N ALA A 7 -57.90 21.94 -4.46
CA ALA A 7 -56.94 21.63 -5.53
C ALA A 7 -56.09 20.43 -5.07
N THR A 8 -56.32 19.26 -5.64
CA THR A 8 -55.45 18.10 -5.54
C THR A 8 -54.17 18.35 -6.36
N ALA A 9 -53.06 18.67 -5.67
CA ALA A 9 -51.74 18.70 -6.29
C ALA A 9 -51.38 17.26 -6.71
N ILE A 10 -51.38 16.95 -7.97
CA ILE A 10 -50.83 15.75 -8.55
C ILE A 10 -49.29 15.84 -8.40
N ALA A 11 -48.73 15.09 -7.46
CA ALA A 11 -47.29 14.95 -7.39
C ALA A 11 -46.78 14.31 -8.69
N ALA A 12 -46.04 15.05 -9.47
CA ALA A 12 -45.36 14.53 -10.63
C ALA A 12 -44.40 13.41 -10.16
N PRO A 13 -44.39 12.26 -10.82
CA PRO A 13 -43.42 11.21 -10.45
C PRO A 13 -42.03 11.79 -10.57
N ALA A 14 -41.24 11.77 -9.47
CA ALA A 14 -39.81 12.04 -9.52
C ALA A 14 -39.20 10.99 -10.47
N ILE A 15 -38.81 11.40 -11.66
CA ILE A 15 -38.02 10.57 -12.58
C ILE A 15 -36.72 10.33 -11.85
N ALA A 16 -36.61 9.18 -11.20
CA ALA A 16 -35.34 8.70 -10.66
C ALA A 16 -34.37 8.66 -11.85
N GLN A 17 -33.42 9.57 -11.86
CA GLN A 17 -32.40 9.60 -12.89
C GLN A 17 -31.74 8.22 -12.88
N SER A 18 -32.00 7.40 -13.90
CA SER A 18 -31.48 6.04 -13.97
C SER A 18 -29.96 6.14 -13.97
N SER A 19 -29.35 5.53 -12.95
CA SER A 19 -27.88 5.46 -12.87
C SER A 19 -27.33 4.85 -14.15
N PRO A 20 -26.32 5.45 -14.80
CA PRO A 20 -25.81 5.01 -16.10
C PRO A 20 -25.18 3.61 -16.00
N ALA A 21 -25.30 2.82 -17.06
CA ALA A 21 -24.53 1.59 -17.19
C ALA A 21 -23.08 1.93 -17.59
N LEU A 22 -22.11 1.52 -16.79
CA LEU A 22 -20.69 1.78 -16.99
C LEU A 22 -19.89 0.47 -17.00
N LYS A 23 -18.87 0.44 -17.86
CA LYS A 23 -17.87 -0.62 -17.89
C LYS A 23 -16.50 0.01 -17.89
N TRP A 24 -15.75 -0.20 -16.82
CA TRP A 24 -14.39 0.30 -16.65
C TRP A 24 -13.38 -0.83 -16.51
N ARG A 25 -12.10 -0.50 -16.69
CA ARG A 25 -10.98 -1.40 -16.54
C ARG A 25 -10.12 -0.93 -15.39
N LEU A 26 -9.70 -1.88 -14.56
CA LEU A 26 -8.74 -1.69 -13.48
C LEU A 26 -7.50 -2.54 -13.76
N THR A 27 -6.34 -1.92 -13.96
CA THR A 27 -5.07 -2.63 -14.09
C THR A 27 -4.30 -2.59 -12.77
N ALA A 28 -3.74 -3.73 -12.35
CA ALA A 28 -3.02 -3.86 -11.08
C ALA A 28 -1.50 -3.99 -11.29
N SER A 29 -0.75 -3.57 -10.27
CA SER A 29 0.70 -3.81 -10.21
C SER A 29 1.08 -5.24 -9.81
N TRP A 30 0.11 -6.11 -9.59
CA TRP A 30 0.25 -7.42 -8.96
C TRP A 30 -0.05 -8.57 -9.91
N PRO A 31 0.66 -9.72 -9.81
CA PRO A 31 0.28 -10.95 -10.48
C PRO A 31 -0.97 -11.56 -9.81
N LYS A 32 -1.77 -12.32 -10.58
CA LYS A 32 -2.98 -13.01 -10.07
C LYS A 32 -2.73 -14.01 -8.94
N SER A 33 -1.51 -14.53 -8.84
CA SER A 33 -1.14 -15.48 -7.77
C SER A 33 -1.17 -14.86 -6.36
N LEU A 34 -1.09 -13.53 -6.25
CA LEU A 34 -1.17 -12.80 -5.00
C LEU A 34 -2.63 -12.43 -4.70
N ASP A 35 -3.37 -13.39 -4.15
CA ASP A 35 -4.80 -13.29 -3.82
C ASP A 35 -5.10 -12.40 -2.58
N THR A 36 -4.11 -11.72 -2.06
CA THR A 36 -4.17 -10.58 -1.15
C THR A 36 -4.23 -9.29 -1.97
N LEU A 37 -3.12 -8.91 -2.58
CA LEU A 37 -2.99 -7.67 -3.35
C LEU A 37 -3.90 -7.62 -4.60
N PHE A 38 -3.93 -8.70 -5.40
CA PHE A 38 -4.84 -8.77 -6.55
C PHE A 38 -6.28 -9.05 -6.09
N GLY A 39 -6.46 -9.80 -5.01
CA GLY A 39 -7.77 -10.07 -4.40
C GLY A 39 -8.50 -8.79 -3.97
N ALA A 40 -7.79 -7.78 -3.49
CA ALA A 40 -8.40 -6.48 -3.17
C ALA A 40 -9.07 -5.85 -4.40
N CYS A 41 -8.48 -6.00 -5.60
CA CYS A 41 -9.09 -5.52 -6.85
C CYS A 41 -10.39 -6.28 -7.17
N GLU A 42 -10.41 -7.59 -6.94
CA GLU A 42 -11.58 -8.43 -7.18
C GLU A 42 -12.69 -8.13 -6.16
N THR A 43 -12.34 -7.99 -4.87
CA THR A 43 -13.26 -7.58 -3.80
C THR A 43 -13.90 -6.23 -4.10
N PHE A 44 -13.09 -5.24 -4.48
CA PHE A 44 -13.55 -3.92 -4.88
C PHE A 44 -14.51 -3.97 -6.07
N SER A 45 -14.12 -4.65 -7.15
CA SER A 45 -14.91 -4.77 -8.38
C SER A 45 -16.26 -5.45 -8.13
N LYS A 46 -16.26 -6.53 -7.34
CA LYS A 46 -17.46 -7.24 -6.93
C LYS A 46 -18.39 -6.35 -6.14
N PHE A 47 -17.87 -5.64 -5.12
CA PHE A 47 -18.67 -4.75 -4.29
C PHE A 47 -19.36 -3.66 -5.13
N VAL A 48 -18.62 -2.99 -6.04
CA VAL A 48 -19.19 -1.95 -6.90
C VAL A 48 -20.29 -2.51 -7.80
N SER A 49 -20.08 -3.70 -8.38
CA SER A 49 -21.08 -4.35 -9.23
C SER A 49 -22.35 -4.67 -8.45
N GLU A 50 -22.21 -5.30 -7.26
CA GLU A 50 -23.36 -5.68 -6.42
C GLU A 50 -24.12 -4.43 -5.92
N ALA A 51 -23.41 -3.40 -5.46
CA ALA A 51 -24.03 -2.18 -4.94
C ALA A 51 -24.72 -1.32 -6.02
N THR A 52 -24.48 -1.63 -7.30
CA THR A 52 -25.08 -0.92 -8.45
C THR A 52 -26.02 -1.80 -9.29
N ASP A 53 -26.46 -2.95 -8.78
CA ASP A 53 -27.27 -3.93 -9.50
C ASP A 53 -26.67 -4.31 -10.87
N GLY A 54 -25.32 -4.43 -10.94
CA GLY A 54 -24.59 -4.73 -12.15
C GLY A 54 -24.48 -3.58 -13.16
N LYS A 55 -24.96 -2.39 -12.84
CA LYS A 55 -24.88 -1.23 -13.74
C LYS A 55 -23.48 -0.66 -13.85
N PHE A 56 -22.67 -0.72 -12.81
CA PHE A 56 -21.27 -0.33 -12.87
C PHE A 56 -20.37 -1.57 -12.72
N GLN A 57 -19.81 -2.01 -13.82
CA GLN A 57 -18.91 -3.16 -13.88
C GLN A 57 -17.47 -2.71 -14.07
N ILE A 58 -16.58 -3.27 -13.27
CA ILE A 58 -15.13 -3.00 -13.33
C ILE A 58 -14.43 -4.32 -13.62
N GLN A 59 -13.78 -4.42 -14.78
CA GLN A 59 -12.98 -5.58 -15.13
C GLN A 59 -11.55 -5.40 -14.62
N THR A 60 -11.04 -6.38 -13.88
CA THR A 60 -9.71 -6.38 -13.29
C THR A 60 -8.70 -7.07 -14.19
N PHE A 61 -7.48 -6.50 -14.27
CA PHE A 61 -6.37 -7.01 -15.06
C PHE A 61 -5.10 -7.05 -14.20
N ALA A 62 -4.39 -8.15 -14.24
CA ALA A 62 -3.12 -8.30 -13.53
C ALA A 62 -1.97 -7.55 -14.22
N ALA A 63 -0.86 -7.44 -13.50
CA ALA A 63 0.37 -6.88 -14.04
C ALA A 63 0.78 -7.59 -15.35
N GLY A 64 1.05 -6.80 -16.40
CA GLY A 64 1.43 -7.29 -17.71
C GLY A 64 0.28 -7.63 -18.65
N GLU A 65 -0.98 -7.68 -18.19
CA GLU A 65 -2.13 -7.94 -19.08
C GLU A 65 -2.50 -6.70 -19.93
N ILE A 66 -2.37 -5.49 -19.39
CA ILE A 66 -2.54 -4.24 -20.14
C ILE A 66 -1.22 -3.47 -20.19
N VAL A 67 -0.60 -3.24 -19.01
CA VAL A 67 0.68 -2.56 -18.87
C VAL A 67 1.57 -3.29 -17.85
N PRO A 68 2.90 -3.14 -17.92
CA PRO A 68 3.79 -3.60 -16.86
C PRO A 68 3.40 -3.05 -15.49
N GLY A 69 3.58 -3.84 -14.43
CA GLY A 69 3.12 -3.50 -13.08
C GLY A 69 3.62 -2.16 -12.52
N LEU A 70 4.79 -1.69 -12.95
CA LEU A 70 5.35 -0.39 -12.54
C LEU A 70 4.87 0.80 -13.38
N GLN A 71 4.00 0.57 -14.38
CA GLN A 71 3.47 1.61 -15.28
C GLN A 71 1.98 1.90 -15.07
N VAL A 72 1.39 1.42 -13.98
CA VAL A 72 -0.04 1.56 -13.70
C VAL A 72 -0.44 3.05 -13.61
N LEU A 73 0.35 3.88 -12.91
CA LEU A 73 0.07 5.33 -12.82
C LEU A 73 0.04 5.98 -14.20
N ASP A 74 1.01 5.66 -15.07
CA ASP A 74 1.07 6.22 -16.42
C ASP A 74 -0.17 5.86 -17.25
N ALA A 75 -0.60 4.60 -17.16
CA ALA A 75 -1.78 4.12 -17.88
C ALA A 75 -3.06 4.85 -17.45
N VAL A 76 -3.22 5.08 -16.13
CA VAL A 76 -4.37 5.82 -15.60
C VAL A 76 -4.28 7.31 -15.91
N GLN A 77 -3.11 7.93 -15.69
CA GLN A 77 -2.86 9.33 -15.96
C GLN A 77 -3.20 9.72 -17.40
N ASN A 78 -2.80 8.86 -18.34
CA ASN A 78 -2.99 9.08 -19.78
C ASN A 78 -4.38 8.60 -20.30
N GLY A 79 -5.23 8.04 -19.43
CA GLY A 79 -6.55 7.54 -19.80
C GLY A 79 -6.54 6.26 -20.63
N THR A 80 -5.42 5.50 -20.64
CA THR A 80 -5.34 4.17 -21.28
C THR A 80 -6.32 3.21 -20.62
N VAL A 81 -6.46 3.30 -19.29
CA VAL A 81 -7.48 2.65 -18.47
C VAL A 81 -8.10 3.66 -17.51
N GLU A 82 -9.28 3.34 -17.04
CA GLU A 82 -10.05 4.22 -16.14
C GLU A 82 -9.52 4.17 -14.71
N MET A 83 -9.02 2.99 -14.27
CA MET A 83 -8.55 2.75 -12.90
C MET A 83 -7.27 1.92 -12.87
N GLY A 84 -6.53 2.05 -11.77
CA GLY A 84 -5.39 1.21 -11.44
C GLY A 84 -5.33 0.92 -9.94
N HIS A 85 -4.61 -0.14 -9.55
CA HIS A 85 -4.29 -0.46 -8.17
C HIS A 85 -2.80 -0.69 -8.00
N SER A 86 -2.15 0.09 -7.13
CA SER A 86 -0.69 0.10 -7.02
C SER A 86 -0.19 0.65 -5.69
N ALA A 87 1.07 0.41 -5.40
CA ALA A 87 1.83 1.05 -4.32
C ALA A 87 2.46 2.36 -4.84
N GLN A 88 2.14 3.47 -4.21
CA GLN A 88 2.52 4.80 -4.70
C GLN A 88 4.03 5.03 -4.75
N TYR A 89 4.80 4.38 -3.89
CA TYR A 89 6.25 4.49 -3.90
C TYR A 89 6.93 3.96 -5.18
N TYR A 90 6.22 3.22 -6.02
CA TYR A 90 6.76 2.81 -7.33
C TYR A 90 7.02 4.01 -8.26
N TYR A 91 6.44 5.16 -7.94
CA TYR A 91 6.49 6.37 -8.76
C TYR A 91 7.43 7.45 -8.22
N ILE A 92 8.32 7.11 -7.27
CA ILE A 92 9.32 8.05 -6.71
C ILE A 92 10.27 8.62 -7.76
N GLY A 93 10.45 7.93 -8.88
CA GLY A 93 11.20 8.43 -10.03
C GLY A 93 10.54 9.62 -10.73
N LYS A 94 9.21 9.79 -10.58
CA LYS A 94 8.48 10.97 -11.06
C LYS A 94 8.53 12.09 -10.04
N ASP A 95 8.19 11.78 -8.78
CA ASP A 95 8.29 12.68 -7.64
C ASP A 95 8.40 11.86 -6.34
N PRO A 96 9.41 12.16 -5.48
CA PRO A 96 9.59 11.47 -4.21
C PRO A 96 8.39 11.58 -3.26
N THR A 97 7.53 12.59 -3.40
CA THR A 97 6.33 12.79 -2.59
C THR A 97 5.39 11.58 -2.61
N TRP A 98 5.37 10.82 -3.71
CA TRP A 98 4.59 9.59 -3.81
C TRP A 98 4.90 8.58 -2.70
N ALA A 99 6.14 8.52 -2.21
CA ALA A 99 6.52 7.60 -1.15
C ALA A 99 5.75 7.84 0.16
N LEU A 100 5.51 9.12 0.50
CA LEU A 100 4.84 9.51 1.75
C LEU A 100 3.38 9.06 1.82
N PHE A 101 2.76 8.82 0.68
CA PHE A 101 1.39 8.31 0.59
C PHE A 101 1.32 6.77 0.55
N CYS A 102 2.45 6.10 0.67
CA CYS A 102 2.51 4.64 0.64
C CYS A 102 3.19 4.09 1.89
N ALA A 103 4.50 4.13 1.93
CA ALA A 103 5.31 3.77 3.07
C ALA A 103 6.68 4.46 2.99
N VAL A 104 7.18 4.86 4.14
CA VAL A 104 8.55 5.37 4.31
C VAL A 104 9.19 4.71 5.52
N PRO A 105 10.53 4.52 5.51
CA PRO A 105 11.23 3.96 6.65
C PRO A 105 10.91 4.68 7.96
N PHE A 106 10.59 3.91 9.01
CA PHE A 106 10.19 4.40 10.33
C PHE A 106 8.98 5.36 10.33
N GLY A 107 8.14 5.23 9.30
CA GLY A 107 6.91 6.01 9.14
C GLY A 107 5.75 5.50 10.00
N LEU A 108 4.54 5.78 9.55
CA LEU A 108 3.31 5.33 10.20
C LEU A 108 3.11 3.82 10.03
N ASN A 109 2.58 3.15 11.06
CA ASN A 109 2.06 1.80 10.91
C ASN A 109 0.66 1.80 10.27
N THR A 110 0.14 0.63 9.95
CA THR A 110 -1.14 0.44 9.26
C THR A 110 -2.30 1.20 9.91
N ARG A 111 -2.44 1.10 11.23
CA ARG A 111 -3.54 1.77 11.94
C ARG A 111 -3.37 3.27 11.94
N GLN A 112 -2.15 3.76 12.13
CA GLN A 112 -1.81 5.18 12.06
C GLN A 112 -2.01 5.73 10.64
N GLN A 113 -1.66 4.97 9.59
CA GLN A 113 -1.94 5.35 8.20
C GLN A 113 -3.42 5.52 7.95
N ASN A 114 -4.24 4.53 8.35
CA ASN A 114 -5.70 4.64 8.21
C ASN A 114 -6.25 5.87 8.96
N ALA A 115 -5.77 6.16 10.16
CA ALA A 115 -6.18 7.32 10.93
C ALA A 115 -5.76 8.63 10.25
N TRP A 116 -4.52 8.72 9.74
CA TRP A 116 -4.02 9.90 9.04
C TRP A 116 -4.82 10.20 7.76
N PHE A 117 -5.10 9.15 6.96
CA PHE A 117 -5.87 9.32 5.73
C PHE A 117 -7.35 9.59 5.96
N GLN A 118 -8.00 8.89 6.89
CA GLN A 118 -9.45 8.93 7.04
C GLN A 118 -9.94 10.03 8.00
N ALA A 119 -9.10 10.43 8.98
CA ALA A 119 -9.51 11.33 10.05
C ALA A 119 -8.61 12.56 10.22
N ALA A 120 -7.51 12.67 9.46
CA ALA A 120 -6.61 13.81 9.45
C ALA A 120 -6.34 14.31 8.03
N ASP A 121 -5.13 14.81 7.74
CA ASP A 121 -4.85 15.51 6.49
C ASP A 121 -4.51 14.60 5.29
N GLY A 122 -4.27 13.31 5.50
CA GLY A 122 -3.70 12.43 4.48
C GLY A 122 -4.48 12.40 3.17
N GLN A 123 -5.83 12.20 3.24
CA GLN A 123 -6.66 12.17 2.02
C GLN A 123 -6.67 13.51 1.29
N LYS A 124 -6.71 14.62 2.01
CA LYS A 124 -6.66 15.97 1.40
C LYS A 124 -5.33 16.20 0.68
N LEU A 125 -4.22 15.83 1.33
CA LEU A 125 -2.88 16.03 0.78
C LEU A 125 -2.65 15.18 -0.48
N ILE A 126 -3.09 13.90 -0.48
CA ILE A 126 -2.97 13.07 -1.68
C ILE A 126 -3.88 13.56 -2.80
N ASP A 127 -5.07 14.08 -2.49
CA ASP A 127 -5.96 14.64 -3.50
C ASP A 127 -5.35 15.85 -4.20
N GLU A 128 -4.77 16.77 -3.43
CA GLU A 128 -4.06 17.93 -3.97
C GLU A 128 -2.86 17.51 -4.83
N PHE A 129 -2.07 16.55 -4.37
CA PHE A 129 -0.88 16.09 -5.06
C PHE A 129 -1.20 15.26 -6.31
N ALA A 130 -2.08 14.24 -6.18
CA ALA A 130 -2.42 13.35 -7.27
C ALA A 130 -3.16 14.05 -8.42
N ALA A 131 -3.89 15.15 -8.13
CA ALA A 131 -4.50 15.96 -9.17
C ALA A 131 -3.48 16.56 -10.16
N THR A 132 -2.24 16.84 -9.72
CA THR A 132 -1.16 17.29 -10.61
C THR A 132 -0.71 16.22 -11.61
N TYR A 133 -1.07 14.97 -11.34
CA TYR A 133 -0.89 13.79 -12.21
C TYR A 133 -2.18 13.34 -12.88
N ASN A 134 -3.19 14.22 -12.95
CA ASN A 134 -4.48 13.91 -13.58
C ASN A 134 -5.17 12.67 -12.97
N THR A 135 -4.98 12.42 -11.67
CA THR A 135 -5.53 11.26 -10.96
C THR A 135 -6.20 11.63 -9.65
N LYS A 136 -7.14 10.79 -9.22
CA LYS A 136 -7.73 10.72 -7.88
C LYS A 136 -7.25 9.43 -7.22
N CYS A 137 -6.86 9.48 -5.95
CA CYS A 137 -6.42 8.30 -5.20
C CYS A 137 -7.31 8.05 -3.98
N LEU A 138 -7.62 6.78 -3.73
CA LEU A 138 -8.35 6.33 -2.55
C LEU A 138 -7.62 5.14 -1.92
N LEU A 139 -7.58 5.05 -0.59
CA LEU A 139 -7.07 3.83 0.07
C LEU A 139 -7.89 2.62 -0.36
N MET A 140 -7.21 1.58 -0.85
CA MET A 140 -7.85 0.33 -1.27
C MET A 140 -7.06 -0.92 -0.86
N GLY A 141 -6.18 -0.81 0.08
CA GLY A 141 -5.40 -1.90 0.64
C GLY A 141 -4.33 -1.44 1.61
N ASN A 142 -3.93 -2.36 2.50
CA ASN A 142 -2.78 -2.21 3.36
C ASN A 142 -2.21 -3.58 3.71
N THR A 143 -0.90 -3.73 3.55
CA THR A 143 -0.23 -5.01 3.80
C THR A 143 -0.05 -5.37 5.27
N GLY A 144 -0.30 -4.45 6.18
CA GLY A 144 0.19 -4.58 7.55
C GLY A 144 1.69 -4.30 7.64
N CYS A 145 2.27 -4.48 8.83
CA CYS A 145 3.71 -4.39 9.02
C CYS A 145 4.40 -5.51 8.24
N GLN A 146 5.38 -5.14 7.41
CA GLN A 146 6.08 -6.09 6.57
C GLN A 146 7.27 -6.75 7.28
N MET A 147 7.84 -7.75 6.61
CA MET A 147 9.11 -8.37 7.00
C MET A 147 10.29 -7.59 6.42
N GLY A 148 11.45 -7.80 7.04
CA GLY A 148 12.73 -7.19 6.65
C GLY A 148 13.42 -7.86 5.45
N GLY A 149 12.73 -8.75 4.72
CA GLY A 149 13.19 -9.35 3.49
C GLY A 149 14.10 -10.55 3.62
N TRP A 150 14.48 -11.08 2.48
CA TRP A 150 15.24 -12.31 2.25
C TRP A 150 16.66 -12.00 1.81
N PHE A 151 17.63 -12.69 2.44
CA PHE A 151 19.05 -12.47 2.21
C PHE A 151 19.79 -13.79 2.02
N ASN A 152 20.77 -13.82 1.12
CA ASN A 152 21.68 -14.96 0.93
C ASN A 152 22.80 -15.01 1.97
N LYS A 153 23.10 -13.89 2.61
CA LYS A 153 24.08 -13.77 3.71
C LYS A 153 23.45 -13.11 4.93
N GLU A 154 24.04 -13.33 6.10
CA GLU A 154 23.61 -12.63 7.31
C GLU A 154 24.00 -11.16 7.29
N ILE A 155 23.12 -10.31 7.83
CA ILE A 155 23.30 -8.87 8.04
C ILE A 155 23.46 -8.65 9.55
N LYS A 156 24.70 -8.53 10.02
CA LYS A 156 25.04 -8.38 11.46
C LYS A 156 25.28 -6.94 11.84
N GLU A 157 25.85 -6.17 10.92
CA GLU A 157 26.21 -4.78 11.13
C GLU A 157 25.89 -3.92 9.89
N PRO A 158 25.83 -2.58 10.00
CA PRO A 158 25.49 -1.71 8.88
C PRO A 158 26.41 -1.87 7.66
N GLY A 159 27.68 -2.22 7.88
CA GLY A 159 28.66 -2.44 6.83
C GLY A 159 28.33 -3.58 5.88
N ASP A 160 27.51 -4.54 6.31
CA ASP A 160 27.09 -5.70 5.52
C ASP A 160 26.20 -5.34 4.33
N PHE A 161 25.59 -4.15 4.34
CA PHE A 161 24.81 -3.65 3.20
C PHE A 161 25.68 -3.17 2.04
N ARG A 162 26.96 -2.86 2.27
CA ARG A 162 27.81 -2.29 1.23
C ARG A 162 27.98 -3.23 0.04
N GLY A 163 27.61 -2.72 -1.14
CA GLY A 163 27.68 -3.45 -2.40
C GLY A 163 26.64 -4.53 -2.58
N LEU A 164 25.77 -4.77 -1.58
CA LEU A 164 24.68 -5.74 -1.69
C LEU A 164 23.67 -5.25 -2.72
N LYS A 165 23.34 -6.09 -3.70
CA LYS A 165 22.31 -5.81 -4.69
C LYS A 165 20.98 -6.32 -4.15
N MET A 166 20.03 -5.44 -3.91
CA MET A 166 18.75 -5.81 -3.33
C MET A 166 17.58 -5.28 -4.14
N ARG A 167 16.62 -6.15 -4.43
CA ARG A 167 15.30 -5.66 -4.81
C ARG A 167 14.64 -5.08 -3.58
N ILE A 168 14.35 -3.81 -3.62
CA ILE A 168 13.64 -3.12 -2.55
C ILE A 168 12.78 -2.01 -3.14
N GLY A 169 11.52 -1.94 -2.68
CA GLY A 169 10.57 -0.93 -3.11
C GLY A 169 10.85 0.45 -2.51
N GLY A 170 10.44 1.47 -3.23
CA GLY A 170 10.22 2.80 -2.72
C GLY A 170 11.41 3.50 -2.06
N TRP A 171 11.08 4.15 -0.94
CA TRP A 171 11.98 5.07 -0.23
C TRP A 171 13.09 4.36 0.55
N ALA A 172 12.86 3.11 0.92
CA ALA A 172 13.86 2.28 1.61
C ALA A 172 15.13 2.06 0.77
N GLY A 173 14.99 1.95 -0.54
CA GLY A 173 16.14 1.85 -1.44
C GLY A 173 17.07 3.06 -1.38
N LYS A 174 16.51 4.28 -1.30
CA LYS A 174 17.27 5.51 -1.10
C LYS A 174 17.98 5.53 0.26
N THR A 175 17.27 5.13 1.30
CA THR A 175 17.79 5.06 2.67
C THR A 175 18.97 4.09 2.77
N LEU A 176 18.82 2.86 2.29
CA LEU A 176 19.88 1.86 2.28
C LEU A 176 21.03 2.21 1.34
N GLY A 177 20.77 3.00 0.31
CA GLY A 177 21.82 3.57 -0.56
C GLY A 177 22.85 4.41 0.21
N LYS A 178 22.43 5.10 1.30
CA LYS A 178 23.34 5.80 2.21
C LYS A 178 24.31 4.87 2.92
N LEU A 179 23.93 3.61 3.10
CA LEU A 179 24.77 2.55 3.69
C LEU A 179 25.52 1.74 2.63
N GLY A 180 25.46 2.16 1.37
CA GLY A 180 26.19 1.55 0.26
C GLY A 180 25.49 0.37 -0.42
N LEU A 181 24.19 0.12 -0.13
CA LEU A 181 23.40 -0.88 -0.84
C LEU A 181 23.06 -0.42 -2.26
N VAL A 182 23.02 -1.37 -3.21
CA VAL A 182 22.61 -1.14 -4.59
C VAL A 182 21.15 -1.57 -4.73
N ALA A 183 20.24 -0.61 -4.61
CA ALA A 183 18.81 -0.84 -4.70
C ALA A 183 18.35 -0.99 -6.16
N GLN A 184 17.42 -1.93 -6.39
CA GLN A 184 16.77 -2.15 -7.68
C GLN A 184 15.25 -2.29 -7.47
N GLN A 185 14.47 -1.55 -8.24
CA GLN A 185 13.01 -1.68 -8.22
C GLN A 185 12.59 -2.65 -9.33
N ILE A 186 12.14 -3.85 -8.92
CA ILE A 186 11.75 -4.95 -9.81
C ILE A 186 10.30 -5.32 -9.48
N ALA A 187 9.47 -5.56 -10.50
CA ALA A 187 8.09 -6.02 -10.31
C ALA A 187 8.03 -7.41 -9.65
N GLY A 188 6.96 -7.67 -8.86
CA GLY A 188 6.87 -8.87 -8.01
C GLY A 188 7.11 -10.20 -8.73
N GLY A 189 6.57 -10.36 -9.96
CA GLY A 189 6.76 -11.58 -10.74
C GLY A 189 8.19 -11.83 -11.21
N ASP A 190 9.05 -10.81 -11.24
CA ASP A 190 10.43 -10.88 -11.75
C ASP A 190 11.47 -11.05 -10.63
N ILE A 191 11.05 -11.01 -9.36
CA ILE A 191 11.98 -11.06 -8.20
C ILE A 191 12.61 -12.45 -8.06
N TYR A 192 11.79 -13.52 -8.08
CA TYR A 192 12.30 -14.89 -7.96
C TYR A 192 13.36 -15.22 -9.03
N PRO A 193 13.12 -14.98 -10.32
CA PRO A 193 14.14 -15.20 -11.34
C PRO A 193 15.42 -14.39 -11.13
N ALA A 194 15.33 -13.18 -10.58
CA ALA A 194 16.48 -12.33 -10.30
C ALA A 194 17.33 -12.88 -9.13
N LEU A 195 16.69 -13.37 -8.06
CA LEU A 195 17.35 -14.05 -6.94
C LEU A 195 17.99 -15.37 -7.39
N GLU A 196 17.25 -16.19 -8.14
CA GLU A 196 17.71 -17.50 -8.61
C GLU A 196 18.95 -17.39 -9.51
N LYS A 197 18.98 -16.38 -10.39
CA LYS A 197 20.13 -16.11 -11.28
C LYS A 197 21.28 -15.37 -10.58
N GLY A 198 21.13 -14.94 -9.33
CA GLY A 198 22.12 -14.17 -8.60
C GLY A 198 22.35 -12.76 -9.17
N THR A 199 21.40 -12.20 -9.93
CA THR A 199 21.46 -10.80 -10.36
C THR A 199 21.19 -9.83 -9.21
N ILE A 200 20.48 -10.30 -8.18
CA ILE A 200 20.33 -9.66 -6.87
C ILE A 200 20.68 -10.65 -5.76
N ASP A 201 21.16 -10.12 -4.63
CA ASP A 201 21.61 -10.88 -3.46
C ASP A 201 20.54 -10.98 -2.38
N ALA A 202 19.56 -10.09 -2.43
CA ALA A 202 18.48 -9.96 -1.46
C ALA A 202 17.22 -9.38 -2.10
N ALA A 203 16.08 -9.64 -1.46
CA ALA A 203 14.81 -9.04 -1.88
C ALA A 203 13.86 -8.90 -0.69
N GLU A 204 13.04 -7.88 -0.71
CA GLU A 204 11.84 -7.77 0.12
C GLU A 204 10.60 -7.82 -0.79
N TRP A 205 9.46 -8.18 -0.20
CA TRP A 205 8.16 -8.07 -0.86
C TRP A 205 7.09 -7.61 0.13
N VAL A 206 6.48 -8.51 0.89
CA VAL A 206 5.49 -8.14 1.92
C VAL A 206 5.78 -8.90 3.22
N GLY A 207 5.49 -10.19 3.24
CA GLY A 207 5.53 -10.98 4.44
C GLY A 207 5.29 -12.46 4.13
N PRO A 208 5.16 -13.30 5.18
CA PRO A 208 5.25 -14.75 5.03
C PRO A 208 4.32 -15.36 3.98
N TYR A 209 3.09 -14.86 3.87
CA TYR A 209 2.09 -15.46 2.98
C TYR A 209 2.40 -15.23 1.50
N ASP A 210 2.66 -13.99 1.12
CA ASP A 210 3.01 -13.66 -0.26
C ASP A 210 4.41 -14.18 -0.62
N ASP A 211 5.37 -14.05 0.29
CA ASP A 211 6.76 -14.45 0.07
C ASP A 211 6.89 -15.97 -0.12
N GLU A 212 6.06 -16.75 0.61
CA GLU A 212 5.94 -18.21 0.40
C GLU A 212 5.42 -18.53 -1.00
N LYS A 213 4.39 -17.82 -1.48
CA LYS A 213 3.84 -17.99 -2.83
C LYS A 213 4.82 -17.61 -3.92
N LEU A 214 5.59 -16.57 -3.71
CA LEU A 214 6.66 -16.14 -4.62
C LEU A 214 7.90 -17.04 -4.57
N GLY A 215 7.99 -17.92 -3.55
CA GLY A 215 8.99 -18.96 -3.48
C GLY A 215 10.37 -18.52 -3.01
N PHE A 216 10.53 -17.36 -2.41
CA PHE A 216 11.84 -16.78 -2.05
C PHE A 216 12.65 -17.67 -1.11
N TYR A 217 12.00 -18.45 -0.24
CA TYR A 217 12.64 -19.40 0.66
C TYR A 217 13.46 -20.49 -0.04
N LYS A 218 13.21 -20.73 -1.34
CA LYS A 218 13.96 -21.72 -2.15
C LYS A 218 15.32 -21.20 -2.59
N VAL A 219 15.47 -19.87 -2.65
CA VAL A 219 16.65 -19.20 -3.23
C VAL A 219 17.35 -18.24 -2.27
N ALA A 220 16.77 -17.98 -1.08
CA ALA A 220 17.39 -17.20 -0.01
C ALA A 220 17.09 -17.83 1.34
N LYS A 221 18.07 -17.82 2.25
CA LYS A 221 18.05 -18.59 3.50
C LYS A 221 17.60 -17.79 4.70
N TYR A 222 18.01 -16.53 4.79
CA TYR A 222 17.80 -15.68 5.96
C TYR A 222 16.62 -14.76 5.74
N TYR A 223 15.67 -14.77 6.67
CA TYR A 223 14.46 -13.96 6.62
C TYR A 223 14.44 -13.00 7.81
N TYR A 224 14.62 -11.71 7.51
CA TYR A 224 14.82 -10.68 8.51
C TYR A 224 13.53 -10.02 8.97
N TYR A 225 13.53 -9.50 10.21
CA TYR A 225 12.48 -8.72 10.82
C TYR A 225 13.04 -7.67 11.82
N PRO A 226 12.26 -6.60 12.14
CA PRO A 226 11.04 -6.15 11.48
C PRO A 226 11.34 -5.51 10.12
N GLY A 227 10.29 -5.36 9.27
CA GLY A 227 10.35 -4.53 8.08
C GLY A 227 10.28 -3.05 8.46
N TRP A 228 11.37 -2.50 8.98
CA TRP A 228 11.45 -1.14 9.48
C TRP A 228 11.19 -0.07 8.41
N TRP A 229 11.27 -0.44 7.16
CA TRP A 229 10.96 0.41 6.01
C TRP A 229 9.47 0.53 5.69
N GLU A 230 8.66 -0.41 6.18
CA GLU A 230 7.23 -0.50 5.90
C GLU A 230 6.47 -1.01 7.12
N GLY A 231 6.20 -0.12 8.09
CA GLY A 231 5.34 -0.40 9.25
C GLY A 231 3.88 -0.66 8.87
N GLY A 232 3.52 -0.29 7.66
CA GLY A 232 2.32 -0.56 6.90
C GLY A 232 2.51 0.00 5.51
N THR A 233 1.97 -0.67 4.48
CA THR A 233 2.06 -0.20 3.11
C THR A 233 0.68 -0.01 2.57
N THR A 234 0.28 1.25 2.38
CA THR A 234 -1.00 1.57 1.76
C THR A 234 -0.94 1.32 0.27
N ASN A 235 -1.93 0.58 -0.24
CA ASN A 235 -2.18 0.43 -1.65
C ASN A 235 -3.37 1.31 -2.06
N HIS A 236 -3.28 1.97 -3.21
CA HIS A 236 -4.28 2.91 -3.62
C HIS A 236 -4.99 2.48 -4.91
N LEU A 237 -6.31 2.66 -4.91
CA LEU A 237 -7.07 2.82 -6.12
C LEU A 237 -6.70 4.16 -6.74
N ILE A 238 -6.17 4.13 -7.95
CA ILE A 238 -5.82 5.29 -8.77
C ILE A 238 -6.90 5.41 -9.84
N ILE A 239 -7.54 6.55 -9.95
CA ILE A 239 -8.64 6.78 -10.90
C ILE A 239 -8.25 7.96 -11.79
N ASN A 240 -8.45 7.85 -13.10
CA ASN A 240 -8.31 8.98 -14.00
C ASN A 240 -9.23 10.13 -13.55
N LEU A 241 -8.68 11.31 -13.32
CA LEU A 241 -9.41 12.42 -12.67
C LEU A 241 -10.62 12.90 -13.48
N PRO A 242 -10.55 13.10 -14.82
CA PRO A 242 -11.74 13.34 -15.64
C PRO A 242 -12.80 12.27 -15.47
N LYS A 243 -12.44 10.99 -15.49
CA LYS A 243 -13.37 9.88 -15.32
C LYS A 243 -14.04 9.88 -13.95
N TRP A 244 -13.27 10.18 -12.89
CA TRP A 244 -13.83 10.38 -11.54
C TRP A 244 -14.87 11.50 -11.50
N ASN A 245 -14.58 12.63 -12.16
CA ASN A 245 -15.47 13.79 -12.17
C ASN A 245 -16.74 13.55 -12.98
N GLU A 246 -16.72 12.67 -13.98
CA GLU A 246 -17.88 12.26 -14.78
C GLU A 246 -18.84 11.33 -14.00
N LEU A 247 -18.38 10.68 -12.93
CA LEU A 247 -19.22 9.75 -12.16
C LEU A 247 -20.35 10.47 -11.42
N PRO A 248 -21.58 9.92 -11.45
CA PRO A 248 -22.64 10.35 -10.57
C PRO A 248 -22.18 10.31 -9.10
N LYS A 249 -22.68 11.25 -8.28
CA LYS A 249 -22.32 11.31 -6.84
C LYS A 249 -22.58 10.00 -6.09
N SER A 250 -23.67 9.31 -6.44
CA SER A 250 -23.98 7.97 -5.89
C SER A 250 -22.89 6.95 -6.22
N TYR A 251 -22.36 6.96 -7.45
CA TYR A 251 -21.28 6.05 -7.83
C TYR A 251 -19.95 6.42 -7.19
N GLN A 252 -19.67 7.72 -7.06
CA GLN A 252 -18.48 8.16 -6.29
C GLN A 252 -18.53 7.65 -4.84
N ALA A 253 -19.69 7.75 -4.19
CA ALA A 253 -19.88 7.25 -2.82
C ALA A 253 -19.72 5.72 -2.73
N ILE A 254 -20.26 4.96 -3.69
CA ILE A 254 -20.10 3.51 -3.76
C ILE A 254 -18.63 3.13 -3.97
N VAL A 255 -17.93 3.80 -4.88
CA VAL A 255 -16.49 3.55 -5.13
C VAL A 255 -15.65 3.83 -3.87
N GLN A 256 -15.94 4.91 -3.14
CA GLN A 256 -15.27 5.21 -1.87
C GLN A 256 -15.54 4.14 -0.82
N ALA A 257 -16.78 3.72 -0.66
CA ALA A 257 -17.16 2.66 0.30
C ALA A 257 -16.50 1.31 -0.06
N ALA A 258 -16.52 0.95 -1.35
CA ALA A 258 -15.89 -0.28 -1.85
C ALA A 258 -14.37 -0.30 -1.64
N ALA A 259 -13.70 0.84 -1.89
CA ALA A 259 -12.26 0.98 -1.64
C ALA A 259 -11.95 0.84 -0.13
N GLY A 260 -12.72 1.49 0.73
CA GLY A 260 -12.58 1.36 2.19
C GLY A 260 -12.80 -0.08 2.67
N TYR A 261 -13.79 -0.79 2.12
CA TYR A 261 -14.02 -2.19 2.43
C TYR A 261 -12.85 -3.08 2.00
N ALA A 262 -12.36 -2.93 0.77
CA ALA A 262 -11.21 -3.67 0.26
C ALA A 262 -9.94 -3.41 1.08
N ASN A 263 -9.74 -2.16 1.56
CA ASN A 263 -8.62 -1.81 2.45
C ASN A 263 -8.64 -2.61 3.77
N VAL A 264 -9.79 -2.76 4.38
CA VAL A 264 -9.94 -3.54 5.63
C VAL A 264 -9.78 -5.04 5.35
N GLU A 265 -10.37 -5.53 4.26
CA GLU A 265 -10.33 -6.94 3.89
C GLU A 265 -8.92 -7.41 3.56
N GLU A 266 -8.13 -6.64 2.78
CA GLU A 266 -6.74 -6.98 2.45
C GLU A 266 -5.89 -7.10 3.71
N THR A 267 -5.98 -6.12 4.63
CA THR A 267 -5.25 -6.16 5.91
C THR A 267 -5.63 -7.39 6.75
N ALA A 268 -6.93 -7.65 6.87
CA ALA A 268 -7.43 -8.81 7.61
C ALA A 268 -6.97 -10.14 6.99
N ALA A 269 -6.91 -10.22 5.66
CA ALA A 269 -6.43 -11.39 4.96
C ALA A 269 -4.94 -11.66 5.25
N TYR A 270 -4.10 -10.63 5.28
CA TYR A 270 -2.70 -10.76 5.67
C TYR A 270 -2.53 -11.21 7.11
N ASP A 271 -3.22 -10.57 8.04
CA ASP A 271 -3.13 -10.90 9.47
C ASP A 271 -3.59 -12.33 9.77
N ALA A 272 -4.62 -12.80 9.07
CA ALA A 272 -5.11 -14.16 9.22
C ALA A 272 -4.17 -15.23 8.59
N ARG A 273 -3.49 -14.91 7.49
CA ARG A 273 -2.73 -15.89 6.69
C ARG A 273 -1.23 -15.92 7.03
N ASN A 274 -0.64 -14.79 7.38
CA ASN A 274 0.79 -14.68 7.69
C ASN A 274 1.26 -15.63 8.80
N PRO A 275 0.55 -15.83 9.94
CA PRO A 275 1.03 -16.72 10.98
C PRO A 275 1.17 -18.17 10.52
N GLY A 276 0.24 -18.67 9.71
CA GLY A 276 0.30 -20.02 9.15
C GLY A 276 1.45 -20.18 8.15
N ALA A 277 1.63 -19.21 7.26
CA ALA A 277 2.73 -19.19 6.30
C ALA A 277 4.10 -19.11 6.99
N LEU A 278 4.25 -18.27 8.02
CA LEU A 278 5.48 -18.17 8.78
C LEU A 278 5.88 -19.51 9.40
N LYS A 279 4.93 -20.22 9.99
CA LYS A 279 5.19 -21.58 10.55
C LYS A 279 5.69 -22.55 9.48
N ARG A 280 5.09 -22.54 8.27
CA ARG A 280 5.52 -23.40 7.17
C ARG A 280 6.92 -23.03 6.66
N LEU A 281 7.20 -21.73 6.51
CA LEU A 281 8.54 -21.26 6.10
C LEU A 281 9.62 -21.71 7.07
N VAL A 282 9.39 -21.56 8.39
CA VAL A 282 10.34 -22.01 9.42
C VAL A 282 10.50 -23.54 9.39
N ALA A 283 9.41 -24.29 9.29
CA ALA A 283 9.45 -25.75 9.18
C ALA A 283 10.22 -26.23 7.92
N ASN A 284 10.23 -25.42 6.85
CA ASN A 284 11.00 -25.67 5.63
C ASN A 284 12.46 -25.16 5.70
N GLY A 285 12.96 -24.76 6.88
CA GLY A 285 14.36 -24.41 7.10
C GLY A 285 14.71 -22.93 6.94
N THR A 286 13.73 -22.05 6.72
CA THR A 286 13.94 -20.60 6.73
C THR A 286 14.48 -20.14 8.07
N GLN A 287 15.56 -19.35 8.07
CA GLN A 287 16.18 -18.84 9.28
C GLN A 287 15.73 -17.41 9.57
N LEU A 288 14.86 -17.27 10.55
CA LEU A 288 14.45 -15.96 11.04
C LEU A 288 15.61 -15.25 11.74
N ARG A 289 15.79 -13.97 11.44
CA ARG A 289 16.82 -13.12 12.05
C ARG A 289 16.24 -11.74 12.40
N PRO A 290 16.38 -11.27 13.63
CA PRO A 290 16.14 -9.86 13.92
C PRO A 290 17.28 -9.01 13.35
N PHE A 291 16.96 -7.83 12.85
CA PHE A 291 17.99 -6.82 12.64
C PHE A 291 18.59 -6.40 13.98
N SER A 292 19.92 -6.25 14.03
CA SER A 292 20.59 -5.77 15.25
C SER A 292 20.23 -4.30 15.53
N GLN A 293 20.36 -3.90 16.79
CA GLN A 293 20.10 -2.52 17.17
C GLN A 293 20.98 -1.54 16.39
N SER A 294 22.25 -1.87 16.19
CA SER A 294 23.18 -1.04 15.42
C SER A 294 22.75 -0.85 13.96
N VAL A 295 22.18 -1.88 13.34
CA VAL A 295 21.59 -1.79 12.00
C VAL A 295 20.35 -0.87 12.02
N MET A 296 19.44 -1.07 12.96
CA MET A 296 18.25 -0.26 13.09
C MET A 296 18.56 1.23 13.30
N GLU A 297 19.51 1.55 14.18
CA GLU A 297 19.95 2.93 14.45
C GLU A 297 20.61 3.58 13.24
N ALA A 298 21.47 2.84 12.53
CA ALA A 298 22.10 3.33 11.30
C ALA A 298 21.08 3.61 10.19
N CYS A 299 20.08 2.74 10.05
CA CYS A 299 19.01 2.91 9.08
C CYS A 299 18.07 4.08 9.44
N LEU A 300 17.75 4.27 10.72
CA LEU A 300 16.97 5.43 11.19
C LEU A 300 17.71 6.74 10.90
N LYS A 301 19.01 6.80 11.20
CA LYS A 301 19.83 7.97 10.89
C LYS A 301 19.84 8.27 9.39
N ALA A 302 20.08 7.25 8.56
CA ALA A 302 20.08 7.39 7.10
C ALA A 302 18.71 7.83 6.56
N SER A 303 17.60 7.32 7.13
CA SER A 303 16.25 7.76 6.77
C SER A 303 16.03 9.24 7.07
N ASN A 304 16.43 9.70 8.25
CA ASN A 304 16.30 11.10 8.63
C ASN A 304 17.13 12.03 7.71
N GLU A 305 18.34 11.60 7.33
CA GLU A 305 19.18 12.34 6.37
C GLU A 305 18.50 12.44 4.99
N VAL A 306 17.97 11.33 4.45
CA VAL A 306 17.28 11.31 3.15
C VAL A 306 16.03 12.20 3.19
N ASN A 307 15.27 12.16 4.28
CA ASN A 307 14.06 12.99 4.45
C ASN A 307 14.44 14.48 4.49
N ALA A 308 15.47 14.85 5.24
CA ALA A 308 15.94 16.24 5.33
C ALA A 308 16.46 16.78 3.99
N GLU A 309 17.30 16.01 3.28
CA GLU A 309 17.83 16.37 1.96
C GLU A 309 16.71 16.55 0.93
N THR A 310 15.71 15.65 0.94
CA THR A 310 14.59 15.72 0.00
C THR A 310 13.67 16.90 0.32
N SER A 311 13.38 17.14 1.60
CA SER A 311 12.58 18.28 2.04
C SER A 311 13.21 19.62 1.68
N ALA A 312 14.54 19.70 1.66
CA ALA A 312 15.27 20.92 1.30
C ALA A 312 15.08 21.31 -0.17
N THR A 313 14.77 20.35 -1.05
CA THR A 313 14.70 20.56 -2.51
C THR A 313 13.30 20.34 -3.10
N ASN A 314 12.39 19.71 -2.36
CA ASN A 314 11.03 19.42 -2.82
C ASN A 314 9.99 19.96 -1.82
N PRO A 315 9.33 21.11 -2.12
CA PRO A 315 8.31 21.69 -1.24
C PRO A 315 7.07 20.82 -1.03
N ALA A 316 6.66 20.05 -2.04
CA ALA A 316 5.52 19.13 -1.91
C ALA A 316 5.84 18.00 -0.93
N TYR A 317 7.03 17.40 -1.07
CA TYR A 317 7.52 16.39 -0.13
C TYR A 317 7.57 16.92 1.30
N LYS A 318 8.17 18.12 1.47
CA LYS A 318 8.27 18.77 2.78
C LYS A 318 6.89 18.95 3.43
N LYS A 319 5.93 19.53 2.68
CA LYS A 319 4.55 19.77 3.18
C LYS A 319 3.88 18.49 3.69
N VAL A 320 4.00 17.40 2.93
CA VAL A 320 3.38 16.12 3.29
C VAL A 320 4.10 15.46 4.45
N LEU A 321 5.44 15.48 4.45
CA LEU A 321 6.25 14.92 5.52
C LEU A 321 5.98 15.63 6.87
N GLU A 322 5.91 16.95 6.89
CA GLU A 322 5.63 17.73 8.10
C GLU A 322 4.27 17.36 8.71
N SER A 323 3.23 17.20 7.89
CA SER A 323 1.91 16.73 8.35
C SER A 323 1.97 15.30 8.92
N MET A 324 2.64 14.39 8.20
CA MET A 324 2.77 12.99 8.62
C MET A 324 3.57 12.85 9.92
N GLU A 325 4.69 13.57 10.06
CA GLU A 325 5.54 13.51 11.26
C GLU A 325 4.86 14.13 12.49
N ALA A 326 4.14 15.25 12.33
CA ALA A 326 3.35 15.84 13.42
C ALA A 326 2.30 14.85 13.91
N PHE A 327 1.54 14.26 13.00
CA PHE A 327 0.53 13.24 13.31
C PHE A 327 1.14 12.01 14.00
N LYS A 328 2.26 11.50 13.47
CA LYS A 328 2.99 10.35 14.03
C LYS A 328 3.42 10.60 15.48
N ASN A 329 3.96 11.77 15.77
CA ASN A 329 4.41 12.12 17.12
C ASN A 329 3.27 12.11 18.14
N ASP A 330 2.11 12.66 17.78
CA ASP A 330 0.91 12.65 18.64
C ASP A 330 0.35 11.23 18.80
N GLU A 331 0.32 10.45 17.70
CA GLU A 331 -0.17 9.06 17.74
C GLU A 331 0.69 8.15 18.62
N TYR A 332 2.01 8.31 18.65
CA TYR A 332 2.86 7.51 19.53
C TYR A 332 2.66 7.81 21.01
N LEU A 333 2.21 9.00 21.40
CA LEU A 333 1.81 9.27 22.80
C LEU A 333 0.62 8.40 23.22
N TRP A 334 -0.36 8.25 22.34
CA TRP A 334 -1.49 7.35 22.56
C TRP A 334 -1.09 5.87 22.43
N TRP A 335 -0.34 5.52 21.40
CA TRP A 335 0.06 4.15 21.11
C TRP A 335 0.80 3.47 22.25
N GLN A 336 1.75 4.16 22.88
CA GLN A 336 2.51 3.61 24.00
C GLN A 336 1.65 3.34 25.23
N VAL A 337 0.58 4.12 25.44
CA VAL A 337 -0.36 3.95 26.58
C VAL A 337 -1.35 2.82 26.29
N ALA A 338 -1.85 2.73 25.07
CA ALA A 338 -2.85 1.75 24.64
C ALA A 338 -2.22 0.45 24.11
N GLU A 339 -1.98 0.39 22.80
CA GLU A 339 -1.62 -0.86 22.08
C GLU A 339 -0.30 -1.45 22.56
N TYR A 340 0.75 -0.64 22.68
CA TYR A 340 2.06 -1.13 23.11
C TYR A 340 2.01 -1.74 24.52
N SER A 341 1.33 -1.09 25.46
CA SER A 341 1.19 -1.61 26.84
C SER A 341 0.40 -2.91 26.87
N PHE A 342 -0.71 -2.99 26.11
CA PHE A 342 -1.53 -4.21 26.02
C PHE A 342 -0.78 -5.35 25.33
N ASP A 343 -0.25 -5.11 24.13
CA ASP A 343 0.43 -6.15 23.35
C ASP A 343 1.70 -6.65 24.04
N SER A 344 2.47 -5.75 24.66
CA SER A 344 3.65 -6.11 25.43
C SER A 344 3.32 -7.02 26.61
N PHE A 345 2.19 -6.78 27.30
CA PHE A 345 1.70 -7.66 28.35
C PHE A 345 1.30 -9.02 27.78
N MET A 346 0.50 -9.06 26.71
CA MET A 346 0.01 -10.30 26.10
C MET A 346 1.13 -11.18 25.56
N ILE A 347 2.15 -10.59 24.92
CA ILE A 347 3.32 -11.31 24.40
C ILE A 347 4.09 -11.97 25.56
N ARG A 348 4.34 -11.23 26.65
CA ARG A 348 5.02 -11.78 27.84
C ARG A 348 4.20 -12.84 28.57
N ALA A 349 2.88 -12.65 28.67
CA ALA A 349 1.98 -13.62 29.31
C ALA A 349 1.98 -14.96 28.55
N ARG A 350 1.91 -14.92 27.22
CA ARG A 350 1.97 -16.10 26.37
C ARG A 350 3.29 -16.87 26.48
N ALA A 351 4.41 -16.19 26.68
CA ALA A 351 5.72 -16.83 26.82
C ALA A 351 5.90 -17.58 28.15
N ARG A 352 4.98 -17.39 29.13
CA ARG A 352 5.03 -18.02 30.46
C ARG A 352 4.07 -19.21 30.61
N GLY A 353 3.16 -19.43 29.66
CA GLY A 353 2.23 -20.56 29.60
C GLY A 353 2.63 -21.53 28.51
#